data_9d3a9d472b54ff3d2a841930c72c0680
#
_entry.id   9d3a9d472b54ff3d2a841930c72c0680
#
_cell.length_a   1.000
_cell.length_b   1.000
_cell.length_c   1.000
_cell.angle_alpha   90.00
_cell.angle_beta   90.00
_cell.angle_gamma   90.00
#
_symmetry.space_group_name_H-M   'P 1'
#
loop_
_entity.id
_entity.type
_entity.pdbx_description
1 polymer ?
#
loop_
_entity_poly.entity_id
_entity_poly.type
_entity_poly.pdbx_seq_one_letter_code
_entity_poly.pdbx_strand_id
1 'polypeptide(L)'
;MAACGGKTAVIGISGGKDSSVVAALSVAAYGRENVYGVLMPNGVQPDIDYSRDLVEFLHIPHATINIHDATEGVLNQMELVGLSASRTTKVNLPSRIRMCTLYAVAQTLDGGIVINTSNLSEDWVGYCTIYGDSAGAFSPLGMYTTEEVIAMGRELGLPEKFVVKPPSDGLTGLTDEDNLGFTYHAVNEYIRKGICDEETKAKIDRKHRTSRFKFETIPVYHNGLPMVIEDGTDFYTYGTDK
;
A
#
# COMPACT_ATOMS: atom_id res chain seq x y z
N MET A 1 0.81 -14.22 9.20
CA MET A 1 2.09 -14.78 8.67
C MET A 1 2.11 -16.31 8.66
N ALA A 2 1.86 -17.00 9.78
CA ALA A 2 1.96 -18.47 9.85
C ALA A 2 1.12 -19.21 8.78
N ALA A 3 -0.10 -18.76 8.48
CA ALA A 3 -0.98 -19.38 7.47
C ALA A 3 -0.41 -19.37 6.04
N CYS A 4 0.52 -18.46 5.72
CA CYS A 4 1.21 -18.40 4.42
C CYS A 4 2.67 -18.87 4.51
N GLY A 5 3.07 -19.56 5.57
CA GLY A 5 4.45 -20.02 5.77
C GLY A 5 5.46 -18.88 6.03
N GLY A 6 4.96 -17.67 6.36
CA GLY A 6 5.79 -16.51 6.55
C GLY A 6 6.51 -16.46 7.90
N LYS A 7 7.76 -16.04 7.86
CA LYS A 7 8.63 -15.84 9.03
C LYS A 7 9.09 -14.40 9.17
N THR A 8 9.36 -13.71 8.05
CA THR A 8 9.86 -12.33 8.03
C THR A 8 8.86 -11.39 7.36
N ALA A 9 8.42 -10.36 8.07
CA ALA A 9 7.59 -9.29 7.53
C ALA A 9 8.46 -8.29 6.74
N VAL A 10 8.25 -8.18 5.43
CA VAL A 10 8.95 -7.24 4.57
C VAL A 10 8.07 -6.03 4.28
N ILE A 11 8.52 -4.84 4.65
CA ILE A 11 7.71 -3.63 4.64
C ILE A 11 8.43 -2.52 3.87
N GLY A 12 7.72 -1.90 2.92
CA GLY A 12 8.17 -0.68 2.27
C GLY A 12 8.09 0.51 3.23
N ILE A 13 9.21 1.12 3.54
CA ILE A 13 9.30 2.22 4.51
C ILE A 13 9.32 3.55 3.77
N SER A 14 8.18 4.22 3.70
CA SER A 14 8.04 5.55 3.08
C SER A 14 8.32 6.71 4.04
N GLY A 15 8.38 6.43 5.35
CA GLY A 15 8.43 7.45 6.40
C GLY A 15 7.10 8.16 6.64
N GLY A 16 6.02 7.73 5.98
CA GLY A 16 4.65 8.17 6.25
C GLY A 16 4.00 7.36 7.38
N LYS A 17 2.85 7.85 7.89
CA LYS A 17 2.12 7.26 9.03
C LYS A 17 1.83 5.76 8.86
N ASP A 18 1.33 5.37 7.70
CA ASP A 18 0.85 4.01 7.47
C ASP A 18 1.99 2.99 7.52
N SER A 19 3.08 3.24 6.78
CA SER A 19 4.27 2.39 6.81
C SER A 19 4.92 2.34 8.20
N SER A 20 4.87 3.45 8.94
CA SER A 20 5.39 3.54 10.31
C SER A 20 4.58 2.68 11.28
N VAL A 21 3.26 2.77 11.20
CA VAL A 21 2.35 2.00 12.06
C VAL A 21 2.41 0.50 11.72
N VAL A 22 2.43 0.13 10.43
CA VAL A 22 2.58 -1.28 10.02
C VAL A 22 3.91 -1.86 10.50
N ALA A 23 5.00 -1.11 10.40
CA ALA A 23 6.30 -1.54 10.90
C ALA A 23 6.28 -1.75 12.43
N ALA A 24 5.73 -0.80 13.20
CA ALA A 24 5.61 -0.92 14.64
C ALA A 24 4.69 -2.08 15.08
N LEU A 25 3.54 -2.26 14.43
CA LEU A 25 2.65 -3.41 14.64
C LEU A 25 3.38 -4.74 14.37
N SER A 26 4.15 -4.79 13.28
CA SER A 26 4.91 -6.00 12.93
C SER A 26 5.99 -6.30 13.94
N VAL A 27 6.69 -5.28 14.46
CA VAL A 27 7.67 -5.44 15.56
C VAL A 27 6.98 -5.94 16.83
N ALA A 28 5.84 -5.37 17.19
CA ALA A 28 5.09 -5.81 18.37
C ALA A 28 4.57 -7.26 18.25
N ALA A 29 4.20 -7.69 17.03
CA ALA A 29 3.64 -9.02 16.80
C ALA A 29 4.69 -10.12 16.59
N TYR A 30 5.82 -9.81 15.99
CA TYR A 30 6.78 -10.82 15.51
C TYR A 30 8.20 -10.66 16.06
N GLY A 31 8.49 -9.57 16.78
CA GLY A 31 9.85 -9.20 17.18
C GLY A 31 10.62 -8.49 16.05
N ARG A 32 11.53 -7.59 16.44
CA ARG A 32 12.28 -6.74 15.50
C ARG A 32 13.16 -7.54 14.52
N GLU A 33 13.65 -8.69 14.94
CA GLU A 33 14.49 -9.59 14.14
C GLU A 33 13.73 -10.25 12.98
N ASN A 34 12.40 -10.27 13.05
CA ASN A 34 11.50 -10.84 12.05
C ASN A 34 10.77 -9.75 11.22
N VAL A 35 11.25 -8.52 11.27
CA VAL A 35 10.77 -7.39 10.44
C VAL A 35 11.92 -6.82 9.64
N TYR A 36 11.73 -6.68 8.33
CA TYR A 36 12.72 -6.13 7.42
C TYR A 36 12.17 -4.90 6.69
N GLY A 37 12.79 -3.75 6.89
CA GLY A 37 12.44 -2.48 6.25
C GLY A 37 13.13 -2.31 4.90
N VAL A 38 12.39 -1.90 3.87
CA VAL A 38 12.97 -1.56 2.56
C VAL A 38 12.66 -0.10 2.22
N LEU A 39 13.70 0.72 2.18
CA LEU A 39 13.64 2.12 1.78
C LEU A 39 13.87 2.19 0.26
N MET A 40 12.94 2.76 -0.49
CA MET A 40 12.97 2.74 -1.95
C MET A 40 12.83 4.15 -2.56
N PRO A 41 13.84 5.02 -2.41
CA PRO A 41 13.83 6.32 -3.05
C PRO A 41 13.83 6.17 -4.58
N ASN A 42 13.17 7.10 -5.27
CA ASN A 42 13.25 7.25 -6.73
C ASN A 42 14.14 8.44 -7.06
N GLY A 43 15.43 8.21 -7.21
CA GLY A 43 16.43 9.27 -7.31
C GLY A 43 16.76 9.90 -5.95
N VAL A 44 16.81 11.23 -5.90
CA VAL A 44 17.01 12.00 -4.67
C VAL A 44 15.66 12.25 -4.02
N GLN A 45 15.47 11.73 -2.82
CA GLN A 45 14.26 11.93 -2.03
C GLN A 45 14.57 12.84 -0.83
N PRO A 46 14.08 14.09 -0.80
CA PRO A 46 14.44 15.08 0.23
C PRO A 46 14.07 14.66 1.65
N ASP A 47 13.01 13.86 1.80
CA ASP A 47 12.44 13.44 3.08
C ASP A 47 12.81 12.01 3.48
N ILE A 48 13.83 11.42 2.86
CA ILE A 48 14.29 10.03 3.13
C ILE A 48 14.69 9.84 4.61
N ASP A 49 15.07 10.90 5.29
CA ASP A 49 15.48 10.84 6.69
C ASP A 49 14.35 10.37 7.61
N TYR A 50 13.08 10.66 7.30
CA TYR A 50 11.94 10.09 8.05
C TYR A 50 11.93 8.55 8.00
N SER A 51 12.27 7.98 6.85
CA SER A 51 12.35 6.52 6.69
C SER A 51 13.54 5.94 7.44
N ARG A 52 14.70 6.60 7.40
CA ARG A 52 15.91 6.20 8.14
C ARG A 52 15.70 6.27 9.64
N ASP A 53 15.19 7.41 10.13
CA ASP A 53 14.89 7.61 11.54
C ASP A 53 13.92 6.54 12.08
N LEU A 54 12.93 6.12 11.26
CA LEU A 54 11.97 5.10 11.67
C LEU A 54 12.63 3.73 11.86
N VAL A 55 13.42 3.27 10.89
CA VAL A 55 14.08 1.96 11.00
C VAL A 55 15.10 1.92 12.12
N GLU A 56 15.79 3.05 12.38
CA GLU A 56 16.67 3.23 13.53
C GLU A 56 15.89 3.21 14.85
N PHE A 57 14.77 3.94 14.94
CA PHE A 57 13.91 3.96 16.12
C PHE A 57 13.36 2.58 16.48
N LEU A 58 12.93 1.82 15.48
CA LEU A 58 12.41 0.46 15.66
C LEU A 58 13.51 -0.58 15.82
N HIS A 59 14.78 -0.24 15.56
CA HIS A 59 15.92 -1.16 15.55
C HIS A 59 15.71 -2.38 14.67
N ILE A 60 15.13 -2.20 13.46
CA ILE A 60 14.88 -3.29 12.53
C ILE A 60 15.97 -3.40 11.46
N PRO A 61 16.30 -4.62 11.00
CA PRO A 61 17.10 -4.83 9.79
C PRO A 61 16.46 -4.11 8.59
N HIS A 62 17.30 -3.50 7.75
CA HIS A 62 16.78 -2.77 6.60
C HIS A 62 17.78 -2.66 5.45
N ALA A 63 17.28 -2.32 4.27
CA ALA A 63 18.08 -1.95 3.10
C ALA A 63 17.52 -0.70 2.42
N THR A 64 18.40 0.06 1.77
CA THR A 64 18.00 1.14 0.86
C THR A 64 18.28 0.72 -0.58
N ILE A 65 17.24 0.65 -1.40
CA ILE A 65 17.33 0.28 -2.81
C ILE A 65 16.72 1.42 -3.63
N ASN A 66 17.57 2.16 -4.35
CA ASN A 66 17.10 3.24 -5.23
C ASN A 66 16.46 2.63 -6.48
N ILE A 67 15.20 2.98 -6.73
CA ILE A 67 14.43 2.43 -7.86
C ILE A 67 14.54 3.27 -9.13
N HIS A 68 15.34 4.35 -9.12
CA HIS A 68 15.43 5.31 -10.22
C HIS A 68 15.82 4.65 -11.53
N ASP A 69 16.92 3.92 -11.54
CA ASP A 69 17.45 3.32 -12.77
C ASP A 69 16.47 2.29 -13.39
N ALA A 70 15.76 1.53 -12.54
CA ALA A 70 14.74 0.61 -13.00
C ALA A 70 13.53 1.35 -13.60
N THR A 71 13.12 2.47 -12.98
CA THR A 71 12.03 3.31 -13.46
C THR A 71 12.40 3.95 -14.80
N GLU A 72 13.56 4.60 -14.87
CA GLU A 72 14.05 5.23 -16.10
C GLU A 72 14.33 4.20 -17.19
N GLY A 73 14.82 3.02 -16.85
CA GLY A 73 15.03 1.93 -17.79
C GLY A 73 13.76 1.55 -18.54
N VAL A 74 12.62 1.44 -17.84
CA VAL A 74 11.32 1.17 -18.49
C VAL A 74 10.87 2.34 -19.34
N LEU A 75 10.96 3.57 -18.84
CA LEU A 75 10.54 4.78 -19.59
C LEU A 75 11.36 4.95 -20.88
N ASN A 76 12.67 4.77 -20.80
CA ASN A 76 13.56 4.87 -21.94
C ASN A 76 13.27 3.81 -23.00
N GLN A 77 12.99 2.56 -22.60
CA GLN A 77 12.62 1.50 -23.53
C GLN A 77 11.27 1.78 -24.21
N MET A 78 10.30 2.38 -23.49
CA MET A 78 9.04 2.82 -24.10
C MET A 78 9.28 3.90 -25.17
N GLU A 79 10.13 4.89 -24.89
CA GLU A 79 10.47 5.95 -25.88
C GLU A 79 11.14 5.37 -27.12
N LEU A 80 12.06 4.43 -26.98
CA LEU A 80 12.75 3.78 -28.13
C LEU A 80 11.79 3.10 -29.10
N VAL A 81 10.62 2.66 -28.64
CA VAL A 81 9.57 2.06 -29.48
C VAL A 81 8.43 3.02 -29.81
N GLY A 82 8.61 4.33 -29.57
CA GLY A 82 7.65 5.37 -29.91
C GLY A 82 6.46 5.52 -28.97
N LEU A 83 6.54 4.96 -27.73
CA LEU A 83 5.50 5.09 -26.71
C LEU A 83 5.86 6.19 -25.72
N SER A 84 5.18 7.33 -25.80
CA SER A 84 5.36 8.43 -24.84
C SER A 84 4.63 8.15 -23.52
N ALA A 85 5.35 8.29 -22.40
CA ALA A 85 4.79 8.07 -21.09
C ALA A 85 3.76 9.15 -20.71
N SER A 86 2.52 8.76 -20.43
CA SER A 86 1.47 9.63 -19.90
C SER A 86 1.76 10.07 -18.46
N ARG A 87 1.02 11.09 -17.96
CA ARG A 87 1.07 11.45 -16.54
C ARG A 87 0.79 10.25 -15.65
N THR A 88 -0.23 9.46 -15.98
CA THR A 88 -0.60 8.25 -15.22
C THR A 88 0.51 7.21 -15.22
N THR A 89 1.22 7.03 -16.34
CA THR A 89 2.39 6.15 -16.41
C THR A 89 3.47 6.61 -15.43
N LYS A 90 3.83 7.90 -15.46
CA LYS A 90 4.89 8.47 -14.61
C LYS A 90 4.58 8.39 -13.12
N VAL A 91 3.31 8.49 -12.73
CA VAL A 91 2.86 8.37 -11.33
C VAL A 91 2.85 6.91 -10.87
N ASN A 92 2.29 5.99 -11.66
CA ASN A 92 2.07 4.62 -11.22
C ASN A 92 3.27 3.69 -11.43
N LEU A 93 4.17 3.98 -12.37
CA LEU A 93 5.32 3.12 -12.63
C LEU A 93 6.24 3.00 -11.41
N PRO A 94 6.65 4.08 -10.72
CA PRO A 94 7.48 3.96 -9.52
C PRO A 94 6.85 3.09 -8.42
N SER A 95 5.53 3.17 -8.22
CA SER A 95 4.82 2.33 -7.25
C SER A 95 4.93 0.84 -7.61
N ARG A 96 4.79 0.48 -8.88
CA ARG A 96 4.96 -0.90 -9.35
C ARG A 96 6.40 -1.39 -9.29
N ILE A 97 7.37 -0.53 -9.55
CA ILE A 97 8.79 -0.89 -9.38
C ILE A 97 9.09 -1.14 -7.89
N ARG A 98 8.53 -0.34 -6.97
CA ARG A 98 8.64 -0.59 -5.53
C ARG A 98 8.02 -1.95 -5.14
N MET A 99 6.85 -2.28 -5.65
CA MET A 99 6.23 -3.59 -5.41
C MET A 99 7.15 -4.72 -5.90
N CYS A 100 7.64 -4.65 -7.13
CA CYS A 100 8.58 -5.63 -7.68
C CYS A 100 9.83 -5.78 -6.80
N THR A 101 10.40 -4.67 -6.34
CA THR A 101 11.57 -4.65 -5.43
C THR A 101 11.27 -5.31 -4.09
N LEU A 102 10.09 -5.03 -3.49
CA LEU A 102 9.68 -5.64 -2.23
C LEU A 102 9.57 -7.16 -2.33
N TYR A 103 8.93 -7.67 -3.40
CA TYR A 103 8.83 -9.11 -3.63
C TYR A 103 10.18 -9.74 -3.91
N ALA A 104 11.06 -9.07 -4.66
CA ALA A 104 12.42 -9.55 -4.89
C ALA A 104 13.18 -9.68 -3.56
N VAL A 105 13.13 -8.67 -2.68
CA VAL A 105 13.75 -8.73 -1.35
C VAL A 105 13.10 -9.82 -0.50
N ALA A 106 11.77 -9.91 -0.47
CA ALA A 106 11.08 -10.92 0.33
C ALA A 106 11.50 -12.34 -0.05
N GLN A 107 11.68 -12.63 -1.34
CA GLN A 107 12.12 -13.94 -1.82
C GLN A 107 13.56 -14.29 -1.48
N THR A 108 14.40 -13.33 -1.09
CA THR A 108 15.78 -13.59 -0.61
C THR A 108 15.86 -13.89 0.88
N LEU A 109 14.79 -13.59 1.63
CA LEU A 109 14.73 -13.78 3.08
C LEU A 109 13.99 -15.07 3.43
N ASP A 110 14.39 -15.72 4.53
CA ASP A 110 13.72 -16.94 5.00
C ASP A 110 12.26 -16.64 5.37
N GLY A 111 11.34 -17.21 4.60
CA GLY A 111 9.92 -16.99 4.76
C GLY A 111 9.49 -15.52 4.67
N GLY A 112 10.16 -14.73 3.82
CA GLY A 112 9.84 -13.33 3.64
C GLY A 112 8.49 -13.13 2.98
N ILE A 113 7.63 -12.28 3.57
CA ILE A 113 6.31 -11.91 3.04
C ILE A 113 6.16 -10.39 3.03
N VAL A 114 5.67 -9.87 1.92
CA VAL A 114 5.35 -8.44 1.79
C VAL A 114 4.08 -8.11 2.57
N ILE A 115 4.15 -7.11 3.44
CA ILE A 115 3.01 -6.60 4.19
C ILE A 115 2.51 -5.32 3.52
N ASN A 116 1.21 -5.28 3.22
CA ASN A 116 0.56 -4.09 2.67
C ASN A 116 0.46 -2.98 3.72
N THR A 117 0.54 -1.73 3.31
CA THR A 117 0.50 -0.56 4.19
C THR A 117 -0.67 0.38 3.91
N SER A 118 -1.61 0.02 3.02
CA SER A 118 -2.81 0.81 2.75
C SER A 118 -3.77 0.79 3.93
N ASN A 119 -4.51 1.89 4.10
CA ASN A 119 -5.56 2.02 5.11
C ASN A 119 -6.95 2.08 4.46
N LEU A 120 -8.00 1.90 5.28
CA LEU A 120 -9.38 1.85 4.81
C LEU A 120 -9.81 3.12 4.06
N SER A 121 -9.38 4.31 4.50
CA SER A 121 -9.82 5.57 3.90
C SER A 121 -9.29 5.74 2.47
N GLU A 122 -8.03 5.35 2.25
CA GLU A 122 -7.39 5.33 0.92
C GLU A 122 -8.04 4.27 0.02
N ASP A 123 -8.20 3.06 0.54
CA ASP A 123 -8.82 1.94 -0.19
C ASP A 123 -10.28 2.22 -0.53
N TRP A 124 -11.03 2.90 0.36
CA TRP A 124 -12.43 3.25 0.11
C TRP A 124 -12.61 4.09 -1.14
N VAL A 125 -11.74 5.05 -1.36
CA VAL A 125 -11.78 5.94 -2.53
C VAL A 125 -10.87 5.48 -3.67
N GLY A 126 -10.20 4.32 -3.50
CA GLY A 126 -9.31 3.73 -4.49
C GLY A 126 -8.05 4.55 -4.77
N TYR A 127 -7.56 5.27 -3.76
CA TYR A 127 -6.34 6.06 -3.87
C TYR A 127 -5.10 5.17 -3.70
N CYS A 128 -4.92 4.27 -4.63
CA CYS A 128 -3.79 3.35 -4.71
C CYS A 128 -3.50 2.96 -6.16
N THR A 129 -2.29 2.47 -6.40
CA THR A 129 -1.88 1.88 -7.66
C THR A 129 -2.10 0.36 -7.62
N ILE A 130 -3.03 -0.14 -8.45
CA ILE A 130 -3.23 -1.59 -8.60
C ILE A 130 -1.92 -2.28 -9.00
N TYR A 131 -1.58 -3.37 -8.31
CA TYR A 131 -0.30 -4.09 -8.44
C TYR A 131 0.93 -3.21 -8.19
N GLY A 132 0.78 -2.17 -7.38
CA GLY A 132 1.83 -1.33 -6.85
C GLY A 132 1.75 -1.32 -5.32
N ASP A 133 1.41 -0.18 -4.73
CA ASP A 133 1.21 -0.02 -3.29
C ASP A 133 -0.01 -0.80 -2.75
N SER A 134 -0.96 -1.22 -3.60
CA SER A 134 -2.04 -2.14 -3.20
C SER A 134 -1.59 -3.59 -2.97
N ALA A 135 -0.35 -3.96 -3.31
CA ALA A 135 0.14 -5.33 -3.20
C ALA A 135 0.58 -5.69 -1.77
N GLY A 136 0.46 -6.97 -1.45
CA GLY A 136 0.88 -7.56 -0.17
C GLY A 136 0.17 -8.88 0.11
N ALA A 137 0.70 -9.67 1.05
CA ALA A 137 0.09 -10.93 1.46
C ALA A 137 -1.13 -10.72 2.36
N PHE A 138 -1.14 -9.65 3.14
CA PHE A 138 -2.29 -9.16 3.91
C PHE A 138 -2.11 -7.69 4.27
N SER A 139 -3.22 -7.03 4.63
CA SER A 139 -3.28 -5.60 4.95
C SER A 139 -3.71 -5.40 6.41
N PRO A 140 -2.78 -5.13 7.33
CA PRO A 140 -3.11 -4.94 8.75
C PRO A 140 -3.99 -3.71 9.00
N LEU A 141 -3.90 -2.69 8.15
CA LEU A 141 -4.64 -1.43 8.29
C LEU A 141 -5.89 -1.34 7.40
N GLY A 142 -6.20 -2.36 6.61
CA GLY A 142 -7.28 -2.32 5.62
C GLY A 142 -8.70 -2.08 6.17
N MET A 143 -8.88 -2.21 7.49
CA MET A 143 -10.15 -1.92 8.18
C MET A 143 -10.08 -0.68 9.09
N TYR A 144 -8.96 0.06 9.09
CA TYR A 144 -8.75 1.24 9.93
C TYR A 144 -8.68 2.51 9.08
N THR A 145 -9.42 3.54 9.51
CA THR A 145 -9.38 4.86 8.88
C THR A 145 -8.05 5.57 9.18
N THR A 146 -7.74 6.62 8.41
CA THR A 146 -6.52 7.42 8.63
C THR A 146 -6.39 7.94 10.07
N GLU A 147 -7.49 8.37 10.70
CA GLU A 147 -7.48 8.87 12.08
C GLU A 147 -7.26 7.74 13.09
N GLU A 148 -7.83 6.57 12.86
CA GLU A 148 -7.62 5.38 13.69
C GLU A 148 -6.18 4.88 13.58
N VAL A 149 -5.57 4.96 12.39
CA VAL A 149 -4.14 4.64 12.20
C VAL A 149 -3.24 5.60 12.99
N ILE A 150 -3.54 6.90 12.99
CA ILE A 150 -2.80 7.88 13.81
C ILE A 150 -2.93 7.55 15.30
N ALA A 151 -4.13 7.24 15.77
CA ALA A 151 -4.37 6.86 17.17
C ALA A 151 -3.61 5.58 17.52
N MET A 152 -3.61 4.58 16.64
CA MET A 152 -2.86 3.33 16.81
C MET A 152 -1.34 3.58 16.88
N GLY A 153 -0.81 4.48 16.04
CA GLY A 153 0.61 4.83 16.08
C GLY A 153 1.03 5.46 17.41
N ARG A 154 0.18 6.32 17.98
CA ARG A 154 0.40 6.93 19.30
C ARG A 154 0.36 5.88 20.42
N GLU A 155 -0.60 4.96 20.36
CA GLU A 155 -0.72 3.85 21.34
C GLU A 155 0.49 2.91 21.26
N LEU A 156 1.07 2.70 20.08
CA LEU A 156 2.31 1.93 19.90
C LEU A 156 3.57 2.69 20.33
N GLY A 157 3.44 3.93 20.82
CA GLY A 157 4.55 4.75 21.30
C GLY A 157 5.43 5.34 20.19
N LEU A 158 4.91 5.44 18.97
CA LEU A 158 5.64 6.10 17.89
C LEU A 158 5.75 7.61 18.16
N PRO A 159 6.93 8.21 17.96
CA PRO A 159 7.08 9.66 17.97
C PRO A 159 6.13 10.36 17.00
N GLU A 160 5.61 11.53 17.38
CA GLU A 160 4.61 12.28 16.62
C GLU A 160 5.02 12.53 15.16
N LYS A 161 6.32 12.75 14.91
CA LYS A 161 6.87 12.93 13.55
C LYS A 161 6.60 11.78 12.59
N PHE A 162 6.34 10.57 13.10
CA PHE A 162 6.04 9.38 12.28
C PHE A 162 4.54 9.16 12.07
N VAL A 163 3.69 9.80 12.88
CA VAL A 163 2.23 9.63 12.78
C VAL A 163 1.51 10.83 12.18
N VAL A 164 2.11 12.02 12.19
CA VAL A 164 1.50 13.28 11.72
C VAL A 164 2.32 13.96 10.60
N LYS A 165 3.17 13.21 9.89
CA LYS A 165 3.87 13.76 8.72
C LYS A 165 2.83 14.24 7.70
N PRO A 166 2.92 15.50 7.22
CA PRO A 166 2.06 15.98 6.16
C PRO A 166 2.19 15.07 4.93
N PRO A 167 1.07 14.59 4.35
CA PRO A 167 1.12 13.79 3.13
C PRO A 167 1.69 14.62 1.99
N SER A 168 2.65 14.06 1.24
CA SER A 168 3.14 14.65 0.00
C SER A 168 3.20 13.57 -1.06
N ASP A 169 2.72 13.86 -2.25
CA ASP A 169 2.78 12.93 -3.40
C ASP A 169 4.21 12.76 -3.96
N GLY A 170 5.15 13.56 -3.46
CA GLY A 170 6.56 13.54 -3.88
C GLY A 170 6.81 13.98 -5.34
N LEU A 171 5.77 14.33 -6.10
CA LEU A 171 5.83 14.64 -7.53
C LEU A 171 5.29 16.02 -7.89
N THR A 172 4.15 16.42 -7.37
CA THR A 172 3.47 17.66 -7.77
C THR A 172 3.46 18.72 -6.67
N GLY A 173 3.83 18.36 -5.44
CA GLY A 173 3.72 19.20 -4.25
C GLY A 173 2.28 19.37 -3.76
N LEU A 174 1.31 18.69 -4.41
CA LEU A 174 -0.08 18.64 -3.97
C LEU A 174 -0.25 17.54 -2.92
N THR A 175 -1.20 17.72 -2.03
CA THR A 175 -1.60 16.68 -1.09
C THR A 175 -2.55 15.68 -1.76
N ASP A 176 -2.74 14.51 -1.13
CA ASP A 176 -3.73 13.54 -1.58
C ASP A 176 -5.14 14.17 -1.61
N GLU A 177 -5.47 14.97 -0.60
CA GLU A 177 -6.76 15.68 -0.49
C GLU A 177 -6.98 16.70 -1.61
N ASP A 178 -5.92 17.39 -2.05
CA ASP A 178 -5.99 18.28 -3.22
C ASP A 178 -6.35 17.50 -4.50
N ASN A 179 -5.77 16.30 -4.66
CA ASN A 179 -6.06 15.43 -5.80
C ASN A 179 -7.45 14.79 -5.72
N LEU A 180 -7.94 14.52 -4.51
CA LEU A 180 -9.25 13.92 -4.26
C LEU A 180 -10.39 14.94 -4.39
N GLY A 181 -10.15 16.19 -3.97
CA GLY A 181 -11.13 17.26 -3.90
C GLY A 181 -12.08 17.13 -2.70
N PHE A 182 -11.67 16.41 -1.65
CA PHE A 182 -12.29 16.28 -0.33
C PHE A 182 -11.26 15.75 0.68
N THR A 183 -11.55 15.90 1.98
CA THR A 183 -10.64 15.51 3.05
C THR A 183 -10.81 14.05 3.46
N TYR A 184 -9.76 13.44 3.98
CA TYR A 184 -9.87 12.12 4.62
C TYR A 184 -10.76 12.14 5.86
N HIS A 185 -10.83 13.28 6.58
CA HIS A 185 -11.80 13.45 7.67
C HIS A 185 -13.24 13.22 7.19
N ALA A 186 -13.65 13.82 6.06
CA ALA A 186 -14.97 13.59 5.49
C ALA A 186 -15.20 12.12 5.10
N VAL A 187 -14.19 11.46 4.55
CA VAL A 187 -14.25 10.02 4.24
C VAL A 187 -14.44 9.19 5.52
N ASN A 188 -13.70 9.51 6.58
CA ASN A 188 -13.75 8.80 7.87
C ASN A 188 -15.13 8.93 8.54
N GLU A 189 -15.67 10.15 8.62
CA GLU A 189 -17.01 10.41 9.16
C GLU A 189 -18.09 9.69 8.34
N TYR A 190 -17.95 9.70 7.01
CA TYR A 190 -18.88 8.98 6.14
C TYR A 190 -18.83 7.47 6.36
N ILE A 191 -17.64 6.87 6.39
CA ILE A 191 -17.48 5.43 6.58
C ILE A 191 -18.00 4.98 7.96
N ARG A 192 -17.66 5.72 9.02
CA ARG A 192 -17.93 5.29 10.40
C ARG A 192 -19.31 5.67 10.91
N LYS A 193 -19.84 6.80 10.46
CA LYS A 193 -21.08 7.39 11.02
C LYS A 193 -22.16 7.67 9.98
N GLY A 194 -21.86 7.55 8.68
CA GLY A 194 -22.76 7.91 7.60
C GLY A 194 -22.96 9.45 7.46
N ILE A 195 -22.09 10.23 8.09
CA ILE A 195 -22.18 11.70 8.09
C ILE A 195 -21.33 12.27 6.96
N CYS A 196 -21.97 12.94 6.00
CA CYS A 196 -21.32 13.66 4.92
C CYS A 196 -22.33 14.61 4.27
N ASP A 197 -21.88 15.74 3.73
CA ASP A 197 -22.70 16.56 2.86
C ASP A 197 -22.95 15.88 1.51
N GLU A 198 -24.05 16.17 0.85
CA GLU A 198 -24.48 15.46 -0.36
C GLU A 198 -23.49 15.59 -1.53
N GLU A 199 -22.82 16.75 -1.67
CA GLU A 199 -21.86 16.97 -2.75
C GLU A 199 -20.59 16.11 -2.56
N THR A 200 -20.01 16.16 -1.37
CA THR A 200 -18.82 15.36 -1.01
C THR A 200 -19.14 13.87 -1.03
N LYS A 201 -20.31 13.48 -0.50
CA LYS A 201 -20.80 12.10 -0.56
C LYS A 201 -20.86 11.57 -1.99
N ALA A 202 -21.44 12.35 -2.91
CA ALA A 202 -21.53 11.94 -4.33
C ALA A 202 -20.14 11.72 -4.95
N LYS A 203 -19.14 12.54 -4.60
CA LYS A 203 -17.75 12.38 -5.06
C LYS A 203 -17.11 11.11 -4.48
N ILE A 204 -17.26 10.87 -3.17
CA ILE A 204 -16.76 9.68 -2.49
C ILE A 204 -17.39 8.41 -3.09
N ASP A 205 -18.72 8.36 -3.20
CA ASP A 205 -19.45 7.22 -3.75
C ASP A 205 -19.07 6.92 -5.20
N ARG A 206 -18.84 7.95 -6.01
CA ARG A 206 -18.34 7.77 -7.38
C ARG A 206 -16.96 7.12 -7.39
N LYS A 207 -16.02 7.64 -6.60
CA LYS A 207 -14.67 7.08 -6.51
C LYS A 207 -14.71 5.64 -6.00
N HIS A 208 -15.47 5.39 -4.93
CA HIS A 208 -15.67 4.05 -4.39
C HIS A 208 -16.12 3.06 -5.46
N ARG A 209 -17.22 3.35 -6.16
CA ARG A 209 -17.77 2.46 -7.21
C ARG A 209 -16.80 2.22 -8.37
N THR A 210 -16.11 3.28 -8.83
CA THR A 210 -15.23 3.18 -9.99
C THR A 210 -13.88 2.55 -9.70
N SER A 211 -13.51 2.40 -8.43
CA SER A 211 -12.23 1.83 -8.00
C SER A 211 -12.34 0.40 -7.42
N ARG A 212 -13.55 -0.11 -7.19
CA ARG A 212 -13.78 -1.44 -6.58
C ARG A 212 -12.98 -2.57 -7.24
N PHE A 213 -12.86 -2.54 -8.57
CA PHE A 213 -12.09 -3.53 -9.32
C PHE A 213 -10.63 -3.68 -8.87
N LYS A 214 -10.06 -2.69 -8.16
CA LYS A 214 -8.69 -2.75 -7.63
C LYS A 214 -8.54 -3.71 -6.46
N PHE A 215 -9.64 -4.00 -5.76
CA PHE A 215 -9.71 -4.78 -4.53
C PHE A 215 -10.46 -6.10 -4.70
N GLU A 216 -10.88 -6.39 -5.92
CA GLU A 216 -11.52 -7.64 -6.27
C GLU A 216 -10.48 -8.62 -6.82
N THR A 217 -10.74 -9.91 -6.65
CA THR A 217 -9.95 -10.94 -7.32
C THR A 217 -10.08 -10.80 -8.84
N ILE A 218 -9.02 -11.17 -9.57
CA ILE A 218 -9.05 -11.11 -11.03
C ILE A 218 -10.21 -11.97 -11.55
N PRO A 219 -11.16 -11.40 -12.32
CA PRO A 219 -12.26 -12.19 -12.87
C PRO A 219 -11.76 -13.32 -13.76
N VAL A 220 -12.30 -14.50 -13.56
CA VAL A 220 -11.95 -15.71 -14.34
C VAL A 220 -13.13 -16.13 -15.20
N TYR A 221 -12.85 -16.49 -16.45
CA TYR A 221 -13.86 -17.07 -17.31
C TYR A 221 -14.13 -18.52 -16.91
N HIS A 222 -15.36 -18.81 -16.53
CA HIS A 222 -15.82 -20.16 -16.25
C HIS A 222 -16.26 -20.86 -17.55
N ASN A 223 -15.54 -21.88 -17.94
CA ASN A 223 -15.81 -22.65 -19.16
C ASN A 223 -16.88 -23.75 -18.97
N GLY A 224 -17.40 -23.93 -17.75
CA GLY A 224 -18.41 -24.97 -17.44
C GLY A 224 -17.86 -26.39 -17.38
N LEU A 225 -16.57 -26.60 -17.50
CA LEU A 225 -15.98 -27.93 -17.34
C LEU A 225 -15.94 -28.32 -15.85
N PRO A 226 -16.18 -29.61 -15.53
CA PRO A 226 -16.13 -30.08 -14.16
C PRO A 226 -14.70 -29.98 -13.60
N MET A 227 -14.57 -29.44 -12.38
CA MET A 227 -13.35 -29.52 -11.59
C MET A 227 -13.54 -30.62 -10.55
N VAL A 228 -12.54 -31.52 -10.43
CA VAL A 228 -12.50 -32.49 -9.34
C VAL A 228 -11.81 -31.81 -8.16
N ILE A 229 -12.56 -31.57 -7.10
CA ILE A 229 -12.07 -30.95 -5.86
C ILE A 229 -12.02 -32.05 -4.81
N GLU A 230 -10.82 -32.40 -4.33
CA GLU A 230 -10.64 -33.52 -3.41
C GLU A 230 -11.12 -33.21 -1.98
N ASP A 231 -11.10 -31.93 -1.57
CA ASP A 231 -11.44 -31.48 -0.21
C ASP A 231 -12.73 -30.67 -0.11
N GLY A 232 -13.45 -30.48 -1.21
CA GLY A 232 -14.70 -29.70 -1.23
C GLY A 232 -14.49 -28.19 -1.13
N THR A 233 -13.26 -27.71 -1.18
CA THR A 233 -12.95 -26.27 -1.27
C THR A 233 -12.92 -25.82 -2.72
N ASP A 234 -13.80 -24.90 -3.07
CA ASP A 234 -13.76 -24.21 -4.36
C ASP A 234 -12.69 -23.12 -4.28
N PHE A 235 -11.56 -23.31 -4.98
CA PHE A 235 -10.48 -22.32 -5.06
C PHE A 235 -10.94 -20.99 -5.68
N TYR A 236 -12.05 -21.01 -6.41
CA TYR A 236 -12.59 -19.85 -7.12
C TYR A 236 -14.07 -19.66 -6.80
N THR A 237 -14.40 -19.50 -5.51
CA THR A 237 -15.72 -18.99 -5.12
C THR A 237 -15.85 -17.54 -5.58
N TYR A 238 -16.06 -17.36 -6.87
CA TYR A 238 -16.51 -16.07 -7.37
C TYR A 238 -17.99 -15.95 -7.09
N GLY A 239 -18.31 -15.16 -6.07
CA GLY A 239 -19.60 -14.51 -5.83
C GLY A 239 -20.79 -15.09 -6.56
N THR A 240 -21.24 -16.29 -6.18
CA THR A 240 -22.56 -16.79 -6.54
C THR A 240 -23.65 -16.22 -5.65
N ASP A 241 -23.30 -15.37 -4.67
CA ASP A 241 -24.23 -14.65 -3.82
C ASP A 241 -24.47 -13.25 -4.41
N LYS A 242 -25.43 -13.18 -5.33
CA LYS A 242 -26.18 -11.98 -5.66
C LYS A 242 -27.59 -12.12 -5.15
#